data_93f1d3b6d7e0c274854793fa9071e61a
#
_entry.id   93f1d3b6d7e0c274854793fa9071e61a
#
_cell.length_a   1.000
_cell.length_b   1.000
_cell.length_c   1.000
_cell.angle_alpha   90.00
_cell.angle_beta   90.00
_cell.angle_gamma   90.00
#
_symmetry.space_group_name_H-M   'P 1'
#
loop_
_entity.id
_entity.type
_entity.pdbx_description
1 polymer ?
#
loop_
_entity_poly.entity_id
_entity_poly.type
_entity_poly.pdbx_seq_one_letter_code
_entity_poly.pdbx_strand_id
1 'polypeptide(L)'
;YLLYEKELQPIESLSLIQAKQLIDIIHYLYDCRIIHRDVRPQNLMLDRDTNHIKLIDFGFAIACSLENRENSTYKIGPFTYTSQSFLHVQLEILTRWWSITHYCYEPTFDLISALNIIMMMTNAGIKQSIDSIDILEDEKESVSQLLQLWKDTQRTNKHYSNLLNLINKLDIGDSFYESGELSVSDVSKDESIESDESSISNVSKNQSDSSAIFDVIKDEVEKLFDI
;
A
#
# COMPACT_ATOMS: atom_id res chain seq x y z
N TYR A 1 -21.09 -18.43 -12.65
CA TYR A 1 -20.59 -17.63 -13.77
C TYR A 1 -20.69 -16.16 -13.37
N LEU A 2 -19.54 -15.43 -13.38
CA LEU A 2 -19.51 -13.97 -13.24
C LEU A 2 -19.64 -13.39 -14.64
N LEU A 3 -20.74 -12.67 -14.90
CA LEU A 3 -20.93 -11.90 -16.12
C LEU A 3 -20.49 -10.48 -15.86
N TYR A 4 -19.47 -10.03 -16.59
CA TYR A 4 -19.05 -8.62 -16.58
C TYR A 4 -19.76 -7.89 -17.73
N GLU A 5 -20.24 -6.69 -17.47
CA GLU A 5 -20.89 -5.86 -18.50
C GLU A 5 -19.90 -5.36 -19.56
N LYS A 6 -18.60 -5.38 -19.24
CA LYS A 6 -17.53 -4.91 -20.13
C LYS A 6 -16.35 -5.86 -20.12
N GLU A 7 -15.71 -6.00 -21.27
CA GLU A 7 -14.43 -6.67 -21.41
C GLU A 7 -13.30 -5.74 -20.97
N LEU A 8 -12.59 -6.12 -19.91
CA LEU A 8 -11.38 -5.42 -19.44
C LEU A 8 -10.15 -6.12 -19.99
N GLN A 9 -9.08 -5.38 -20.23
CA GLN A 9 -7.84 -5.92 -20.76
C GLN A 9 -6.68 -5.78 -19.78
N PRO A 10 -5.76 -6.78 -19.72
CA PRO A 10 -4.55 -6.68 -18.93
C PRO A 10 -3.70 -5.47 -19.33
N ILE A 11 -3.03 -4.86 -18.38
CA ILE A 11 -2.11 -3.74 -18.60
C ILE A 11 -0.68 -4.29 -18.69
N GLU A 12 0.01 -4.03 -19.79
CA GLU A 12 1.41 -4.40 -20.00
C GLU A 12 2.39 -3.27 -19.67
N SER A 13 1.91 -2.03 -19.72
CA SER A 13 2.65 -0.82 -19.40
C SER A 13 1.72 0.27 -18.88
N LEU A 14 2.24 1.21 -18.12
CA LEU A 14 1.49 2.36 -17.61
C LEU A 14 1.94 3.63 -18.33
N SER A 15 0.97 4.39 -18.86
CA SER A 15 1.19 5.79 -19.18
C SER A 15 1.20 6.64 -17.90
N LEU A 16 1.72 7.86 -17.95
CA LEU A 16 1.67 8.80 -16.83
C LEU A 16 0.24 8.98 -16.28
N ILE A 17 -0.74 9.12 -17.18
CA ILE A 17 -2.15 9.26 -16.80
C ILE A 17 -2.63 8.04 -16.02
N GLN A 18 -2.30 6.84 -16.48
CA GLN A 18 -2.67 5.59 -15.81
C GLN A 18 -1.93 5.40 -14.48
N ALA A 19 -0.68 5.82 -14.38
CA ALA A 19 0.05 5.82 -13.12
C ALA A 19 -0.62 6.74 -12.07
N LYS A 20 -1.04 7.95 -12.48
CA LYS A 20 -1.82 8.86 -11.61
C LYS A 20 -3.18 8.27 -11.22
N GLN A 21 -3.88 7.61 -12.15
CA GLN A 21 -5.13 6.89 -11.85
C GLN A 21 -4.92 5.76 -10.83
N LEU A 22 -3.79 5.03 -10.90
CA LEU A 22 -3.46 4.01 -9.90
C LEU A 22 -3.31 4.65 -8.51
N ILE A 23 -2.60 5.77 -8.41
CA ILE A 23 -2.48 6.50 -7.14
C ILE A 23 -3.85 6.98 -6.64
N ASP A 24 -4.74 7.47 -7.52
CA ASP A 24 -6.10 7.88 -7.13
C ASP A 24 -6.95 6.71 -6.62
N ILE A 25 -6.82 5.52 -7.22
CA ILE A 25 -7.49 4.30 -6.73
C ILE A 25 -6.99 3.95 -5.32
N ILE A 26 -5.68 3.97 -5.10
CA ILE A 26 -5.10 3.67 -3.78
C ILE A 26 -5.48 4.73 -2.75
N HIS A 27 -5.51 6.01 -3.14
CA HIS A 27 -5.99 7.10 -2.26
C HIS A 27 -7.43 6.85 -1.81
N TYR A 28 -8.31 6.49 -2.74
CA TYR A 28 -9.69 6.15 -2.41
C TYR A 28 -9.79 4.97 -1.42
N LEU A 29 -9.00 3.91 -1.61
CA LEU A 29 -8.95 2.77 -0.68
C LEU A 29 -8.41 3.19 0.69
N TYR A 30 -7.37 4.03 0.72
CA TYR A 30 -6.80 4.59 1.94
C TYR A 30 -7.85 5.36 2.73
N ASP A 31 -8.62 6.26 2.09
CA ASP A 31 -9.70 7.02 2.72
C ASP A 31 -10.84 6.12 3.23
N CYS A 32 -11.13 5.02 2.50
CA CYS A 32 -12.09 4.00 2.91
C CYS A 32 -11.56 3.05 4.00
N ARG A 33 -10.30 3.20 4.45
CA ARG A 33 -9.64 2.29 5.38
C ARG A 33 -9.63 0.83 4.89
N ILE A 34 -9.44 0.64 3.61
CA ILE A 34 -9.34 -0.68 2.97
C ILE A 34 -7.90 -0.90 2.50
N ILE A 35 -7.32 -2.04 2.84
CA ILE A 35 -6.04 -2.49 2.31
C ILE A 35 -6.33 -3.69 1.39
N HIS A 36 -5.99 -3.56 0.11
CA HIS A 36 -6.22 -4.58 -0.92
C HIS A 36 -5.32 -5.80 -0.75
N ARG A 37 -4.06 -5.59 -0.38
CA ARG A 37 -3.00 -6.60 -0.12
C ARG A 37 -2.52 -7.40 -1.33
N ASP A 38 -3.10 -7.20 -2.50
CA ASP A 38 -2.70 -7.88 -3.75
C ASP A 38 -2.65 -6.89 -4.93
N VAL A 39 -2.08 -5.70 -4.70
CA VAL A 39 -1.86 -4.74 -5.78
C VAL A 39 -0.69 -5.23 -6.63
N ARG A 40 -1.00 -5.66 -7.86
CA ARG A 40 -0.04 -6.22 -8.83
C ARG A 40 -0.53 -6.02 -10.26
N PRO A 41 0.35 -6.12 -11.28
CA PRO A 41 -0.03 -5.91 -12.67
C PRO A 41 -1.18 -6.78 -13.14
N GLN A 42 -1.26 -8.05 -12.69
CA GLN A 42 -2.30 -8.99 -13.06
C GLN A 42 -3.69 -8.59 -12.56
N ASN A 43 -3.74 -7.75 -11.51
CA ASN A 43 -4.98 -7.22 -10.94
C ASN A 43 -5.31 -5.81 -11.44
N LEU A 44 -4.49 -5.27 -12.34
CA LEU A 44 -4.73 -4.00 -13.01
C LEU A 44 -5.29 -4.26 -14.41
N MET A 45 -6.46 -3.74 -14.68
CA MET A 45 -7.15 -3.94 -15.95
C MET A 45 -7.49 -2.59 -16.59
N LEU A 46 -7.44 -2.53 -17.91
CA LEU A 46 -7.78 -1.35 -18.70
C LEU A 46 -9.21 -1.46 -19.25
N ASP A 47 -10.04 -0.48 -18.96
CA ASP A 47 -11.28 -0.21 -19.68
C ASP A 47 -10.93 0.61 -20.92
N ARG A 48 -10.96 0.01 -22.10
CA ARG A 48 -10.58 0.65 -23.37
C ARG A 48 -11.50 1.79 -23.77
N ASP A 49 -12.77 1.72 -23.43
CA ASP A 49 -13.75 2.73 -23.82
C ASP A 49 -13.45 4.07 -23.13
N THR A 50 -13.01 4.00 -21.89
CA THR A 50 -12.75 5.19 -21.06
C THR A 50 -11.27 5.48 -20.88
N ASN A 51 -10.38 4.55 -21.29
CA ASN A 51 -8.94 4.57 -20.98
C ASN A 51 -8.62 4.67 -19.48
N HIS A 52 -9.52 4.12 -18.65
CA HIS A 52 -9.34 4.09 -17.21
C HIS A 52 -8.86 2.71 -16.75
N ILE A 53 -7.94 2.71 -15.80
CA ILE A 53 -7.54 1.47 -15.13
C ILE A 53 -8.56 1.10 -14.06
N LYS A 54 -8.66 -0.19 -13.78
CA LYS A 54 -9.47 -0.78 -12.73
C LYS A 54 -8.59 -1.71 -11.91
N LEU A 55 -8.70 -1.64 -10.61
CA LEU A 55 -8.13 -2.62 -9.70
C LEU A 55 -9.22 -3.67 -9.43
N ILE A 56 -8.87 -4.94 -9.60
CA ILE A 56 -9.78 -6.09 -9.45
C ILE A 56 -9.25 -7.05 -8.39
N ASP A 57 -10.04 -8.08 -8.06
CA ASP A 57 -9.69 -9.16 -7.14
C ASP A 57 -9.43 -8.71 -5.69
N PHE A 58 -10.51 -8.31 -5.03
CA PHE A 58 -10.53 -7.95 -3.60
C PHE A 58 -10.56 -9.16 -2.66
N GLY A 59 -10.23 -10.37 -3.15
CA GLY A 59 -10.27 -11.60 -2.36
C GLY A 59 -9.35 -11.58 -1.13
N PHE A 60 -8.31 -10.76 -1.13
CA PHE A 60 -7.40 -10.58 -0.01
C PHE A 60 -7.62 -9.28 0.78
N ALA A 61 -8.57 -8.43 0.38
CA ALA A 61 -8.77 -7.13 1.00
C ALA A 61 -9.22 -7.22 2.46
N ILE A 62 -8.74 -6.29 3.27
CA ILE A 62 -9.14 -6.14 4.68
C ILE A 62 -9.55 -4.71 4.98
N ALA A 63 -10.46 -4.56 5.94
CA ALA A 63 -10.73 -3.25 6.55
C ALA A 63 -9.69 -2.98 7.66
N CYS A 64 -9.05 -1.83 7.59
CA CYS A 64 -8.12 -1.36 8.62
C CYS A 64 -8.94 -0.73 9.75
N SER A 65 -9.35 -1.50 10.77
CA SER A 65 -9.98 -0.99 11.97
C SER A 65 -9.01 -1.06 13.16
N LEU A 66 -9.20 -0.16 14.13
CA LEU A 66 -8.40 -0.14 15.36
C LEU A 66 -8.48 -1.47 16.14
N GLU A 67 -9.63 -2.13 16.08
CA GLU A 67 -9.90 -3.38 16.78
C GLU A 67 -9.25 -4.60 16.10
N ASN A 68 -8.92 -4.52 14.80
CA ASN A 68 -8.44 -5.64 14.01
C ASN A 68 -6.90 -5.66 13.82
N ARG A 69 -6.14 -4.80 14.52
CA ARG A 69 -4.67 -4.84 14.49
C ARG A 69 -4.10 -6.19 14.93
N GLU A 70 -4.83 -6.94 15.75
CA GLU A 70 -4.43 -8.26 16.25
C GLU A 70 -4.75 -9.43 15.32
N ASN A 71 -5.59 -9.21 14.29
CA ASN A 71 -6.08 -10.28 13.40
C ASN A 71 -5.37 -10.32 12.04
N SER A 72 -4.14 -9.87 11.95
CA SER A 72 -3.35 -10.05 10.74
C SER A 72 -2.97 -11.52 10.59
N THR A 73 -3.88 -12.28 10.02
CA THR A 73 -3.65 -13.66 9.64
C THR A 73 -2.50 -13.75 8.62
N TYR A 74 -1.72 -14.81 8.80
CA TYR A 74 -0.78 -15.27 7.79
C TYR A 74 -1.38 -15.22 6.40
N LYS A 75 -0.61 -14.57 5.50
CA LYS A 75 -0.68 -14.72 4.08
C LYS A 75 -1.55 -13.72 3.30
N ILE A 76 -1.07 -12.62 2.62
CA ILE A 76 -0.02 -12.77 1.82
C ILE A 76 -0.35 -13.04 0.36
N GLY A 77 -0.54 -11.98 -0.34
CA GLY A 77 -0.42 -11.95 -1.80
C GLY A 77 1.05 -12.17 -2.23
N PRO A 78 1.34 -12.12 -3.51
CA PRO A 78 2.69 -12.14 -4.02
C PRO A 78 3.48 -10.96 -3.46
N PHE A 79 4.72 -11.23 -3.02
CA PHE A 79 5.59 -10.27 -2.33
C PHE A 79 6.43 -9.40 -3.27
N THR A 80 6.37 -9.63 -4.59
CA THR A 80 7.23 -8.98 -5.59
C THR A 80 7.20 -7.46 -5.52
N TYR A 81 6.03 -6.87 -5.27
CA TYR A 81 5.83 -5.41 -5.26
C TYR A 81 5.66 -4.82 -3.86
N THR A 82 5.86 -5.59 -2.80
CA THR A 82 5.61 -5.16 -1.43
C THR A 82 6.72 -4.27 -0.85
N SER A 83 6.48 -3.71 0.34
CA SER A 83 7.44 -2.86 1.03
C SER A 83 8.68 -3.65 1.49
N GLN A 84 9.78 -2.92 1.68
CA GLN A 84 11.02 -3.51 2.23
C GLN A 84 10.79 -4.07 3.65
N SER A 85 9.96 -3.41 4.47
CA SER A 85 9.59 -3.89 5.81
C SER A 85 8.89 -5.24 5.74
N PHE A 86 7.94 -5.41 4.81
CA PHE A 86 7.26 -6.68 4.60
C PHE A 86 8.22 -7.78 4.11
N LEU A 87 9.09 -7.47 3.14
CA LEU A 87 10.10 -8.43 2.65
C LEU A 87 11.07 -8.86 3.75
N HIS A 88 11.45 -7.97 4.68
CA HIS A 88 12.24 -8.32 5.85
C HIS A 88 11.51 -9.34 6.75
N VAL A 89 10.23 -9.10 7.05
CA VAL A 89 9.43 -10.02 7.84
C VAL A 89 9.30 -11.37 7.15
N GLN A 90 9.06 -11.39 5.83
CA GLN A 90 9.03 -12.64 5.06
C GLN A 90 10.35 -13.40 5.11
N LEU A 91 11.47 -12.71 4.97
CA LEU A 91 12.78 -13.33 5.05
C LEU A 91 13.05 -13.92 6.45
N GLU A 92 12.59 -13.25 7.50
CA GLU A 92 12.68 -13.77 8.88
C GLU A 92 11.81 -15.01 9.07
N ILE A 93 10.58 -15.03 8.55
CA ILE A 93 9.68 -16.20 8.58
C ILE A 93 10.34 -17.39 7.86
N LEU A 94 10.89 -17.18 6.67
CA LEU A 94 11.56 -18.21 5.89
C LEU A 94 12.89 -18.70 6.51
N THR A 95 13.46 -17.91 7.41
CA THR A 95 14.74 -18.23 8.07
C THR A 95 14.55 -18.81 9.48
N ARG A 96 13.51 -18.38 10.21
CA ARG A 96 13.27 -18.69 11.62
C ARG A 96 11.83 -19.17 11.83
N TRP A 97 11.58 -20.42 11.62
CA TRP A 97 10.28 -21.11 11.60
C TRP A 97 9.25 -20.78 12.71
N TRP A 98 9.61 -20.10 13.81
CA TRP A 98 8.75 -19.96 14.99
C TRP A 98 8.64 -18.55 15.61
N SER A 99 9.27 -17.54 15.04
CA SER A 99 9.41 -16.27 15.78
C SER A 99 8.41 -15.19 15.43
N ILE A 100 7.75 -15.24 14.27
CA ILE A 100 6.82 -14.19 13.84
C ILE A 100 5.49 -14.83 13.48
N THR A 101 4.46 -14.51 14.27
CA THR A 101 3.12 -15.03 14.07
C THR A 101 2.17 -14.04 13.41
N HIS A 102 2.52 -12.74 13.36
CA HIS A 102 1.64 -11.68 12.87
C HIS A 102 2.42 -10.58 12.16
N TYR A 103 1.88 -10.09 11.05
CA TYR A 103 2.31 -8.87 10.39
C TYR A 103 1.15 -7.86 10.44
N CYS A 104 1.39 -6.67 10.98
CA CYS A 104 0.43 -5.58 10.94
C CYS A 104 0.56 -4.84 9.61
N TYR A 105 -0.48 -4.89 8.78
CA TYR A 105 -0.50 -4.14 7.54
C TYR A 105 -0.69 -2.64 7.84
N GLU A 106 0.24 -1.84 7.36
CA GLU A 106 0.16 -0.38 7.40
C GLU A 106 -0.85 0.13 6.38
N PRO A 107 -1.58 1.21 6.64
CA PRO A 107 -2.53 1.79 5.68
C PRO A 107 -1.89 2.14 4.33
N THR A 108 -0.60 2.43 4.31
CA THR A 108 0.19 2.77 3.11
C THR A 108 0.74 1.56 2.36
N PHE A 109 0.46 0.33 2.80
CA PHE A 109 0.98 -0.90 2.20
C PHE A 109 0.73 -0.98 0.68
N ASP A 110 -0.51 -0.72 0.25
CA ASP A 110 -0.88 -0.76 -1.17
C ASP A 110 -0.26 0.39 -1.97
N LEU A 111 -0.01 1.53 -1.34
CA LEU A 111 0.63 2.68 -1.99
C LEU A 111 2.09 2.38 -2.35
N ILE A 112 2.83 1.69 -1.47
CA ILE A 112 4.18 1.22 -1.77
C ILE A 112 4.14 0.19 -2.90
N SER A 113 3.16 -0.73 -2.89
CA SER A 113 3.00 -1.72 -3.96
C SER A 113 2.71 -1.05 -5.30
N ALA A 114 1.83 -0.05 -5.33
CA ALA A 114 1.54 0.75 -6.54
C ALA A 114 2.79 1.48 -7.05
N LEU A 115 3.58 2.09 -6.16
CA LEU A 115 4.83 2.75 -6.53
C LEU A 115 5.83 1.76 -7.15
N ASN A 116 5.99 0.57 -6.56
CA ASN A 116 6.89 -0.47 -7.07
C ASN A 116 6.45 -0.98 -8.45
N ILE A 117 5.14 -1.08 -8.71
CA ILE A 117 4.59 -1.40 -10.03
C ILE A 117 4.91 -0.29 -11.04
N ILE A 118 4.70 0.97 -10.67
CA ILE A 118 5.05 2.11 -11.53
C ILE A 118 6.54 2.07 -11.88
N MET A 119 7.42 1.86 -10.90
CA MET A 119 8.85 1.74 -11.11
C MET A 119 9.21 0.59 -12.07
N MET A 120 8.60 -0.58 -11.89
CA MET A 120 8.83 -1.73 -12.77
C MET A 120 8.34 -1.46 -14.20
N MET A 121 7.19 -0.82 -14.36
CA MET A 121 6.62 -0.55 -15.69
C MET A 121 7.28 0.61 -16.43
N THR A 122 7.99 1.50 -15.73
CA THR A 122 8.72 2.63 -16.33
C THR A 122 10.21 2.37 -16.51
N ASN A 123 10.78 1.36 -15.84
CA ASN A 123 12.21 1.06 -15.86
C ASN A 123 12.49 -0.37 -16.32
N ALA A 124 13.03 -0.50 -17.55
CA ALA A 124 13.32 -1.80 -18.16
C ALA A 124 14.34 -2.63 -17.34
N GLY A 125 15.31 -2.00 -16.66
CA GLY A 125 16.28 -2.70 -15.83
C GLY A 125 15.64 -3.32 -14.58
N ILE A 126 14.73 -2.61 -13.92
CA ILE A 126 13.95 -3.14 -12.79
C ILE A 126 13.06 -4.28 -13.27
N LYS A 127 12.36 -4.12 -14.40
CA LYS A 127 11.54 -5.17 -14.99
C LYS A 127 12.35 -6.43 -15.25
N GLN A 128 13.51 -6.32 -15.90
CA GLN A 128 14.40 -7.45 -16.18
C GLN A 128 14.88 -8.14 -14.89
N SER A 129 15.18 -7.38 -13.85
CA SER A 129 15.58 -7.94 -12.56
C SER A 129 14.44 -8.73 -11.92
N ILE A 130 13.21 -8.20 -11.93
CA ILE A 130 12.03 -8.90 -11.41
C ILE A 130 11.75 -10.16 -12.22
N ASP A 131 11.74 -10.10 -13.55
CA ASP A 131 11.54 -11.26 -14.42
C ASP A 131 12.59 -12.37 -14.13
N SER A 132 13.83 -12.00 -13.79
CA SER A 132 14.89 -12.93 -13.42
C SER A 132 14.68 -13.54 -12.03
N ILE A 133 14.11 -12.80 -11.10
CA ILE A 133 13.81 -13.27 -9.74
C ILE A 133 12.59 -14.20 -9.74
N ASP A 134 11.56 -13.91 -10.54
CA ASP A 134 10.31 -14.67 -10.60
C ASP A 134 10.51 -16.13 -11.11
N ILE A 135 11.64 -16.41 -11.78
CA ILE A 135 11.99 -17.78 -12.23
C ILE A 135 12.77 -18.58 -11.19
N LEU A 136 13.14 -18.01 -10.05
CA LEU A 136 13.86 -18.73 -8.99
C LEU A 136 12.93 -19.70 -8.27
N GLU A 137 13.42 -20.91 -8.06
CA GLU A 137 12.68 -21.95 -7.33
C GLU A 137 12.75 -21.77 -5.79
N ASP A 138 13.80 -21.10 -5.31
CA ASP A 138 13.99 -20.84 -3.88
C ASP A 138 13.33 -19.51 -3.46
N GLU A 139 12.21 -19.62 -2.74
CA GLU A 139 11.46 -18.48 -2.24
C GLU A 139 12.30 -17.54 -1.35
N LYS A 140 13.18 -18.10 -0.51
CA LYS A 140 14.06 -17.30 0.35
C LYS A 140 15.05 -16.48 -0.46
N GLU A 141 15.61 -17.07 -1.51
CA GLU A 141 16.51 -16.37 -2.43
C GLU A 141 15.75 -15.27 -3.17
N SER A 142 14.54 -15.58 -3.68
CA SER A 142 13.67 -14.59 -4.35
C SER A 142 13.37 -13.40 -3.46
N VAL A 143 12.94 -13.62 -2.21
CA VAL A 143 12.66 -12.54 -1.24
C VAL A 143 13.93 -11.74 -0.93
N SER A 144 15.08 -12.39 -0.78
CA SER A 144 16.35 -11.73 -0.52
C SER A 144 16.76 -10.82 -1.69
N GLN A 145 16.64 -11.30 -2.92
CA GLN A 145 16.97 -10.52 -4.13
C GLN A 145 15.99 -9.36 -4.35
N LEU A 146 14.69 -9.55 -4.12
CA LEU A 146 13.71 -8.46 -4.18
C LEU A 146 14.01 -7.36 -3.15
N LEU A 147 14.32 -7.76 -1.93
CA LEU A 147 14.69 -6.81 -0.88
C LEU A 147 15.94 -5.99 -1.29
N GLN A 148 16.94 -6.65 -1.87
CA GLN A 148 18.13 -5.97 -2.37
C GLN A 148 17.81 -5.04 -3.53
N LEU A 149 16.97 -5.47 -4.49
CA LEU A 149 16.53 -4.66 -5.63
C LEU A 149 15.86 -3.35 -5.16
N TRP A 150 14.91 -3.43 -4.24
CA TRP A 150 14.21 -2.23 -3.75
C TRP A 150 15.10 -1.31 -2.91
N LYS A 151 16.04 -1.87 -2.14
CA LYS A 151 17.08 -1.08 -1.43
C LYS A 151 18.00 -0.35 -2.40
N ASP A 152 18.45 -1.01 -3.44
CA ASP A 152 19.32 -0.41 -4.45
C ASP A 152 18.57 0.64 -5.26
N THR A 153 17.31 0.38 -5.61
CA THR A 153 16.45 1.37 -6.26
C THR A 153 16.28 2.62 -5.40
N GLN A 154 16.01 2.47 -4.11
CA GLN A 154 15.91 3.61 -3.18
C GLN A 154 17.22 4.40 -3.09
N ARG A 155 18.37 3.73 -3.11
CA ARG A 155 19.68 4.37 -3.02
C ARG A 155 20.05 5.12 -4.30
N THR A 156 19.68 4.59 -5.46
CA THR A 156 20.11 5.10 -6.77
C THR A 156 19.12 6.02 -7.43
N ASN A 157 17.81 5.89 -7.14
CA ASN A 157 16.77 6.73 -7.71
C ASN A 157 16.24 7.74 -6.68
N LYS A 158 16.60 9.01 -6.87
CA LYS A 158 16.20 10.11 -5.95
C LYS A 158 14.69 10.30 -5.88
N HIS A 159 13.98 10.19 -7.01
CA HIS A 159 12.53 10.39 -7.05
C HIS A 159 11.80 9.26 -6.32
N TYR A 160 12.22 8.02 -6.51
CA TYR A 160 11.70 6.89 -5.75
C TYR A 160 11.95 7.05 -4.24
N SER A 161 13.16 7.49 -3.84
CA SER A 161 13.48 7.77 -2.43
C SER A 161 12.60 8.88 -1.85
N ASN A 162 12.36 9.96 -2.62
CA ASN A 162 11.46 11.04 -2.20
C ASN A 162 10.03 10.55 -2.02
N LEU A 163 9.52 9.72 -2.93
CA LEU A 163 8.18 9.13 -2.85
C LEU A 163 8.02 8.26 -1.61
N LEU A 164 8.99 7.39 -1.29
CA LEU A 164 8.97 6.61 -0.05
C LEU A 164 8.95 7.51 1.20
N ASN A 165 9.70 8.62 1.20
CA ASN A 165 9.69 9.56 2.31
C ASN A 165 8.34 10.30 2.45
N LEU A 166 7.63 10.57 1.35
CA LEU A 166 6.28 11.14 1.39
C LEU A 166 5.27 10.14 1.94
N ILE A 167 5.36 8.87 1.52
CA ILE A 167 4.51 7.78 2.01
C ILE A 167 4.70 7.57 3.51
N ASN A 168 5.93 7.56 4.00
CA ASN A 168 6.21 7.43 5.43
C ASN A 168 5.61 8.56 6.28
N LYS A 169 5.39 9.75 5.71
CA LYS A 169 4.71 10.84 6.44
C LYS A 169 3.21 10.58 6.63
N LEU A 170 2.57 9.83 5.72
CA LEU A 170 1.18 9.39 5.89
C LEU A 170 1.05 8.45 7.09
N ASP A 171 1.96 7.50 7.26
CA ASP A 171 1.94 6.55 8.37
C ASP A 171 2.14 7.25 9.73
N ILE A 172 3.01 8.26 9.81
CA ILE A 172 3.25 9.03 11.04
C ILE A 172 2.03 9.88 11.40
N GLY A 173 1.31 10.42 10.41
CA GLY A 173 0.09 11.21 10.62
C GLY A 173 -1.05 10.40 11.23
N ASP A 174 -1.15 9.10 10.90
CA ASP A 174 -2.15 8.17 11.45
C ASP A 174 -1.77 7.61 12.83
N SER A 175 -0.55 7.84 13.35
CA SER A 175 -0.11 7.41 14.69
C SER A 175 -0.80 8.18 15.85
N PHE A 176 -1.71 9.11 15.57
CA PHE A 176 -2.55 9.80 16.56
C PHE A 176 -3.54 8.88 17.30
N TYR A 177 -3.49 7.58 17.07
CA TYR A 177 -4.32 6.62 17.81
C TYR A 177 -3.73 6.16 19.15
N GLU A 178 -2.55 6.64 19.57
CA GLU A 178 -1.90 6.21 20.82
C GLU A 178 -2.18 7.06 22.06
N SER A 179 -2.97 8.12 22.00
CA SER A 179 -3.24 8.95 23.19
C SER A 179 -4.60 8.73 23.85
N GLY A 180 -5.15 7.53 23.74
CA GLY A 180 -6.33 7.06 24.46
C GLY A 180 -6.00 6.03 25.53
N GLU A 181 -4.95 6.23 26.37
CA GLU A 181 -4.88 5.53 27.65
C GLU A 181 -6.02 6.02 28.55
N LEU A 182 -7.14 5.30 28.49
CA LEU A 182 -8.14 5.32 29.53
C LEU A 182 -7.48 4.72 30.78
N SER A 183 -6.96 5.59 31.63
CA SER A 183 -6.72 5.26 33.02
C SER A 183 -8.07 4.86 33.65
N VAL A 184 -8.26 3.56 33.79
CA VAL A 184 -9.34 3.00 34.61
C VAL A 184 -8.99 3.30 36.06
N SER A 185 -9.54 4.40 36.59
CA SER A 185 -9.65 4.61 38.02
C SER A 185 -11.12 4.94 38.33
N ASP A 186 -11.76 3.95 38.92
CA ASP A 186 -12.86 4.00 39.87
C ASP A 186 -14.04 4.99 39.70
N VAL A 187 -15.19 4.39 39.38
CA VAL A 187 -16.45 4.43 40.15
C VAL A 187 -17.17 5.76 40.30
N SER A 188 -18.36 5.70 39.79
CA SER A 188 -19.64 6.28 40.31
C SER A 188 -20.11 7.61 39.76
N LYS A 189 -21.30 7.46 39.18
CA LYS A 189 -22.50 8.35 39.22
C LYS A 189 -22.60 9.52 38.27
N ASP A 190 -23.65 9.36 37.48
CA ASP A 190 -24.69 10.33 37.08
C ASP A 190 -24.33 11.47 36.11
N GLU A 191 -25.09 11.37 35.00
CA GLU A 191 -25.75 12.45 34.25
C GLU A 191 -24.96 13.30 33.24
N SER A 192 -25.63 13.36 32.11
CA SER A 192 -25.58 14.32 31.00
C SER A 192 -24.72 13.94 29.79
N ILE A 193 -25.46 13.55 28.76
CA ILE A 193 -25.01 13.43 27.37
C ILE A 193 -24.79 14.85 26.85
N GLU A 194 -23.54 15.30 26.84
CA GLU A 194 -23.12 16.39 25.97
C GLU A 194 -22.44 15.77 24.73
N SER A 195 -23.00 16.05 23.57
CA SER A 195 -22.54 15.62 22.28
C SER A 195 -21.18 16.26 21.97
N ASP A 196 -20.12 15.44 21.92
CA ASP A 196 -18.77 15.85 21.55
C ASP A 196 -18.69 16.25 20.06
N GLU A 197 -18.86 17.53 19.76
CA GLU A 197 -18.56 18.14 18.46
C GLU A 197 -17.05 18.15 18.13
N SER A 198 -16.16 17.82 19.08
CA SER A 198 -14.71 17.84 18.92
C SER A 198 -14.16 16.70 18.07
N SER A 199 -14.85 15.56 18.01
CA SER A 199 -14.41 14.40 17.22
C SER A 199 -14.56 14.60 15.71
N ILE A 200 -15.56 15.38 15.27
CA ILE A 200 -15.85 15.62 13.84
C ILE A 200 -14.82 16.57 13.22
N SER A 201 -14.34 17.56 14.00
CA SER A 201 -13.35 18.53 13.49
C SER A 201 -11.97 17.92 13.24
N ASN A 202 -11.56 16.93 14.03
CA ASN A 202 -10.27 16.26 13.89
C ASN A 202 -10.23 15.30 12.68
N VAL A 203 -11.33 14.61 12.38
CA VAL A 203 -11.45 13.74 11.20
C VAL A 203 -11.32 14.55 9.91
N SER A 204 -12.00 15.72 9.83
CA SER A 204 -11.95 16.57 8.64
C SER A 204 -10.56 17.18 8.39
N LYS A 205 -9.80 17.48 9.44
CA LYS A 205 -8.46 18.07 9.33
C LYS A 205 -7.44 17.05 8.84
N ASN A 206 -7.47 15.82 9.37
CA ASN A 206 -6.57 14.75 8.95
C ASN A 206 -6.81 14.33 7.50
N GLN A 207 -8.07 14.35 7.03
CA GLN A 207 -8.41 14.01 5.65
C GLN A 207 -7.93 15.08 4.65
N SER A 208 -7.91 16.36 5.03
CA SER A 208 -7.34 17.43 4.18
C SER A 208 -5.82 17.31 4.06
N ASP A 209 -5.14 16.91 5.11
CA ASP A 209 -3.68 16.78 5.14
C ASP A 209 -3.22 15.56 4.33
N SER A 210 -3.91 14.43 4.41
CA SER A 210 -3.62 13.24 3.60
C SER A 210 -3.82 13.50 2.11
N SER A 211 -4.92 14.14 1.72
CA SER A 211 -5.20 14.48 0.32
C SER A 211 -4.10 15.36 -0.29
N ALA A 212 -3.59 16.35 0.45
CA ALA A 212 -2.49 17.18 -0.02
C ALA A 212 -1.19 16.37 -0.25
N ILE A 213 -0.91 15.36 0.58
CA ILE A 213 0.25 14.49 0.38
C ILE A 213 0.07 13.60 -0.87
N PHE A 214 -1.13 13.06 -1.11
CA PHE A 214 -1.40 12.28 -2.32
C PHE A 214 -1.25 13.11 -3.59
N ASP A 215 -1.63 14.39 -3.58
CA ASP A 215 -1.40 15.29 -4.72
C ASP A 215 0.10 15.51 -4.97
N VAL A 216 0.90 15.72 -3.92
CA VAL A 216 2.36 15.82 -4.04
C VAL A 216 2.98 14.49 -4.53
N ILE A 217 2.45 13.35 -4.12
CA ILE A 217 2.88 12.03 -4.63
C ILE A 217 2.62 11.92 -6.12
N LYS A 218 1.45 12.34 -6.62
CA LYS A 218 1.13 12.34 -8.07
C LYS A 218 2.08 13.23 -8.88
N ASP A 219 2.45 14.39 -8.35
CA ASP A 219 3.40 15.30 -8.99
C ASP A 219 4.84 14.72 -8.99
N GLU A 220 5.25 14.04 -7.93
CA GLU A 220 6.56 13.40 -7.87
C GLU A 220 6.63 12.15 -8.76
N VAL A 221 5.52 11.40 -8.91
CA VAL A 221 5.40 10.26 -9.84
C VAL A 221 5.63 10.70 -11.29
N GLU A 222 5.19 11.91 -11.68
CA GLU A 222 5.43 12.45 -13.02
C GLU A 222 6.91 12.45 -13.39
N LYS A 223 7.80 12.77 -12.44
CA LYS A 223 9.25 12.81 -12.63
C LYS A 223 9.88 11.43 -12.89
N LEU A 224 9.14 10.33 -12.64
CA LEU A 224 9.58 8.98 -13.00
C LEU A 224 9.42 8.69 -14.50
N PHE A 225 8.65 9.52 -15.23
CA PHE A 225 8.42 9.37 -16.66
C PHE A 225 9.29 10.31 -17.50
N ASP A 226 10.02 11.25 -16.87
CA ASP A 226 10.90 12.21 -17.54
C ASP A 226 12.33 11.69 -17.79
N ILE A 227 12.56 10.37 -17.62
CA ILE A 227 13.90 9.73 -17.69
C ILE A 227 14.12 9.05 -19.04
#